data_3143e1142e311ee858662be35d85a7ed
#
_entry.id   3143e1142e311ee858662be35d85a7ed
#
_cell.length_a   1.000
_cell.length_b   1.000
_cell.length_c   1.000
_cell.angle_alpha   90.00
_cell.angle_beta   90.00
_cell.angle_gamma   90.00
#
_symmetry.space_group_name_H-M   'P 1'
#
loop_
_entity.id
_entity.type
_entity.pdbx_description
1 polymer ?
#
loop_
_entity_poly.entity_id
_entity_poly.type
_entity_poly.pdbx_seq_one_letter_code
_entity_poly.pdbx_strand_id
1 'polypeptide(L)'
;MRFTEEELRIAKSVDLCAVASHLGYTVRRIGKYHTLKEMDSIRIYNRTHWFRWSRRYEKGENGGSQIDFLRVFAGMDVKEAVFWLLDFTGYKRLESKETLHGVILPNGIAAEERKEFVLPEYAGSNAYLYNYLVNQRGIAKEVVDYFVKAGILYEAKNYHNV
;
A
#
# COMPACT_ATOMS: atom_id res chain seq x y z
N MET A 1 -26.34 -12.27 -2.74
CA MET A 1 -25.75 -13.54 -2.27
C MET A 1 -24.94 -13.25 -1.01
N ARG A 2 -25.11 -13.99 0.06
CA ARG A 2 -24.37 -13.81 1.33
C ARG A 2 -23.38 -14.96 1.49
N PHE A 3 -22.23 -14.72 2.08
CA PHE A 3 -21.32 -15.77 2.53
C PHE A 3 -21.68 -16.21 3.96
N THR A 4 -21.38 -17.46 4.30
CA THR A 4 -21.62 -18.04 5.62
C THR A 4 -20.48 -17.69 6.58
N GLU A 5 -20.69 -17.87 7.89
CA GLU A 5 -19.61 -17.69 8.87
C GLU A 5 -18.43 -18.64 8.63
N GLU A 6 -18.72 -19.88 8.20
CA GLU A 6 -17.70 -20.87 7.86
C GLU A 6 -16.87 -20.42 6.64
N GLU A 7 -17.51 -19.91 5.58
CA GLU A 7 -16.83 -19.35 4.42
C GLU A 7 -15.94 -18.15 4.80
N LEU A 8 -16.43 -17.30 5.70
CA LEU A 8 -15.64 -16.18 6.21
C LEU A 8 -14.43 -16.65 7.03
N ARG A 9 -14.59 -17.70 7.84
CA ARG A 9 -13.53 -18.32 8.62
C ARG A 9 -12.45 -18.91 7.70
N ILE A 10 -12.85 -19.63 6.66
CA ILE A 10 -11.93 -20.18 5.65
C ILE A 10 -11.18 -19.06 4.95
N ALA A 11 -11.87 -18.04 4.47
CA ALA A 11 -11.26 -16.89 3.81
C ALA A 11 -10.20 -16.20 4.70
N LYS A 12 -10.48 -16.04 6.00
CA LYS A 12 -9.55 -15.45 6.98
C LYS A 12 -8.40 -16.37 7.41
N SER A 13 -8.43 -17.65 7.08
CA SER A 13 -7.35 -18.61 7.38
C SER A 13 -6.32 -18.73 6.24
N VAL A 14 -6.59 -18.14 5.09
CA VAL A 14 -5.71 -18.20 3.93
C VAL A 14 -4.36 -17.54 4.23
N ASP A 15 -3.29 -18.14 3.73
CA ASP A 15 -1.95 -17.59 3.85
C ASP A 15 -1.79 -16.29 3.03
N LEU A 16 -1.70 -15.17 3.73
CA LEU A 16 -1.57 -13.86 3.10
C LEU A 16 -0.28 -13.71 2.27
N CYS A 17 0.79 -14.41 2.64
CA CYS A 17 2.00 -14.40 1.83
C CYS A 17 1.79 -15.09 0.47
N ALA A 18 1.01 -16.18 0.45
CA ALA A 18 0.65 -16.85 -0.80
C ALA A 18 -0.28 -15.98 -1.65
N VAL A 19 -1.25 -15.31 -1.03
CA VAL A 19 -2.13 -14.34 -1.71
C VAL A 19 -1.32 -13.20 -2.33
N ALA A 20 -0.42 -12.58 -1.56
CA ALA A 20 0.43 -11.51 -2.07
C ALA A 20 1.32 -11.96 -3.24
N SER A 21 1.91 -13.17 -3.14
CA SER A 21 2.70 -13.73 -4.23
C SER A 21 1.86 -14.01 -5.47
N HIS A 22 0.63 -14.47 -5.32
CA HIS A 22 -0.30 -14.70 -6.43
C HIS A 22 -0.69 -13.40 -7.13
N LEU A 23 -0.79 -12.30 -6.39
CA LEU A 23 -1.01 -10.95 -6.93
C LEU A 23 0.24 -10.33 -7.58
N GLY A 24 1.37 -11.06 -7.63
CA GLY A 24 2.60 -10.61 -8.28
C GLY A 24 3.59 -9.88 -7.36
N TYR A 25 3.32 -9.79 -6.06
CA TYR A 25 4.26 -9.20 -5.10
C TYR A 25 5.36 -10.16 -4.70
N THR A 26 6.58 -9.66 -4.52
CA THR A 26 7.71 -10.44 -4.04
C THR A 26 7.75 -10.42 -2.50
N VAL A 27 7.36 -11.53 -1.88
CA VAL A 27 7.37 -11.66 -0.42
C VAL A 27 8.78 -11.92 0.09
N ARG A 28 9.22 -11.17 1.10
CA ARG A 28 10.50 -11.36 1.79
C ARG A 28 10.29 -11.56 3.29
N ARG A 29 11.09 -12.41 3.89
CA ARG A 29 11.11 -12.59 5.35
C ARG A 29 12.04 -11.56 6.00
N ILE A 30 11.54 -10.91 7.08
CA ILE A 30 12.33 -10.00 7.92
C ILE A 30 12.13 -10.43 9.38
N GLY A 31 13.08 -11.18 9.92
CA GLY A 31 12.98 -11.74 11.27
C GLY A 31 11.75 -12.63 11.42
N LYS A 32 10.83 -12.26 12.30
CA LYS A 32 9.55 -12.97 12.54
C LYS A 32 8.39 -12.52 11.63
N TYR A 33 8.61 -11.49 10.81
CA TYR A 33 7.59 -10.92 9.92
C TYR A 33 7.93 -11.19 8.45
N HIS A 34 6.99 -10.87 7.57
CA HIS A 34 7.22 -10.79 6.14
C HIS A 34 6.95 -9.36 5.65
N THR A 35 7.54 -9.00 4.53
CA THR A 35 7.32 -7.73 3.84
C THR A 35 7.21 -7.97 2.34
N LEU A 36 6.79 -6.95 1.60
CA LEU A 36 6.79 -6.97 0.14
C LEU A 36 7.99 -6.17 -0.36
N LYS A 37 8.72 -6.71 -1.36
CA LYS A 37 9.88 -6.03 -1.94
C LYS A 37 9.50 -4.68 -2.54
N GLU A 38 8.33 -4.63 -3.14
CA GLU A 38 7.77 -3.47 -3.84
C GLU A 38 7.23 -2.41 -2.85
N MET A 39 6.93 -2.84 -1.61
CA MET A 39 6.39 -1.99 -0.54
C MET A 39 6.94 -2.39 0.82
N ASP A 40 8.15 -1.97 1.13
CA ASP A 40 8.88 -2.32 2.35
C ASP A 40 8.26 -1.76 3.65
N SER A 41 7.34 -0.80 3.54
CA SER A 41 6.55 -0.28 4.66
C SER A 41 5.46 -1.24 5.16
N ILE A 42 5.17 -2.30 4.41
CA ILE A 42 4.21 -3.33 4.81
C ILE A 42 4.90 -4.36 5.71
N ARG A 43 4.17 -4.79 6.75
CA ARG A 43 4.54 -5.94 7.58
C ARG A 43 3.39 -6.93 7.61
N ILE A 44 3.68 -8.18 7.31
CA ILE A 44 2.73 -9.29 7.40
C ILE A 44 3.05 -10.08 8.67
N TYR A 45 2.05 -10.21 9.52
CA TYR A 45 2.10 -10.85 10.83
C TYR A 45 1.39 -12.19 10.79
N ASN A 46 1.99 -13.23 11.33
CA ASN A 46 1.40 -14.58 11.41
C ASN A 46 0.83 -15.10 10.08
N ARG A 47 1.25 -14.53 8.94
CA ARG A 47 0.77 -14.84 7.59
C ARG A 47 -0.74 -14.60 7.36
N THR A 48 -1.41 -13.89 8.27
CA THR A 48 -2.86 -13.66 8.22
C THR A 48 -3.27 -12.20 8.35
N HIS A 49 -2.37 -11.36 8.85
CA HIS A 49 -2.63 -9.94 9.08
C HIS A 49 -1.51 -9.10 8.48
N TRP A 50 -1.84 -7.90 8.05
CA TRP A 50 -0.86 -6.95 7.53
C TRP A 50 -1.07 -5.57 8.11
N PHE A 51 -0.02 -4.77 8.07
CA PHE A 51 -0.03 -3.36 8.46
C PHE A 51 0.94 -2.57 7.58
N ARG A 52 0.52 -1.38 7.12
CA ARG A 52 1.31 -0.46 6.29
C ARG A 52 1.70 0.78 7.09
N TRP A 53 2.96 0.88 7.45
CA TRP A 53 3.49 1.97 8.27
C TRP A 53 3.46 3.34 7.57
N SER A 54 3.64 3.40 6.26
CA SER A 54 3.61 4.64 5.49
C SER A 54 2.23 5.31 5.47
N ARG A 55 1.15 4.53 5.68
CA ARG A 55 -0.24 5.02 5.74
C ARG A 55 -0.89 4.76 7.10
N ARG A 56 -0.12 4.78 8.18
CA ARG A 56 -0.59 4.39 9.52
C ARG A 56 -1.79 5.19 10.05
N TYR A 57 -2.03 6.37 9.52
CA TYR A 57 -3.16 7.23 9.93
C TYR A 57 -4.41 7.09 9.04
N GLU A 58 -4.31 6.39 7.92
CA GLU A 58 -5.41 6.17 6.98
C GLU A 58 -6.23 4.97 7.43
N LYS A 59 -7.30 5.22 8.21
CA LYS A 59 -8.17 4.15 8.70
C LYS A 59 -8.82 3.40 7.54
N GLY A 60 -8.75 2.05 7.60
CA GLY A 60 -9.33 1.16 6.59
C GLY A 60 -8.39 0.83 5.42
N GLU A 61 -7.27 1.53 5.26
CA GLU A 61 -6.26 1.28 4.21
C GLU A 61 -4.86 0.96 4.78
N ASN A 62 -4.73 1.01 6.09
CA ASN A 62 -3.45 0.86 6.78
C ASN A 62 -3.18 -0.54 7.29
N GLY A 63 -4.12 -1.47 7.22
CA GLY A 63 -3.94 -2.82 7.69
C GLY A 63 -5.22 -3.62 7.80
N GLY A 64 -5.09 -4.89 8.16
CA GLY A 64 -6.23 -5.78 8.35
C GLY A 64 -5.91 -7.24 8.03
N SER A 65 -6.94 -7.96 7.60
CA SER A 65 -6.92 -9.36 7.20
C SER A 65 -6.59 -9.52 5.70
N GLN A 66 -6.66 -10.75 5.19
CA GLN A 66 -6.56 -11.06 3.77
C GLN A 66 -7.64 -10.34 2.94
N ILE A 67 -8.84 -10.21 3.49
CA ILE A 67 -9.97 -9.54 2.84
C ILE A 67 -9.62 -8.06 2.64
N ASP A 68 -9.10 -7.40 3.69
CA ASP A 68 -8.70 -6.00 3.62
C ASP A 68 -7.51 -5.80 2.67
N PHE A 69 -6.63 -6.79 2.58
CA PHE A 69 -5.52 -6.78 1.61
C PHE A 69 -6.03 -6.77 0.17
N LEU A 70 -6.96 -7.66 -0.16
CA LEU A 70 -7.56 -7.71 -1.50
C LEU A 70 -8.36 -6.44 -1.82
N ARG A 71 -9.03 -5.87 -0.83
CA ARG A 71 -9.75 -4.60 -1.00
C ARG A 71 -8.80 -3.45 -1.37
N VAL A 72 -7.69 -3.33 -0.65
CA VAL A 72 -6.75 -2.22 -0.82
C VAL A 72 -5.84 -2.41 -2.04
N PHE A 73 -5.39 -3.64 -2.31
CA PHE A 73 -4.38 -3.90 -3.34
C PHE A 73 -4.92 -4.51 -4.63
N ALA A 74 -6.12 -5.08 -4.60
CA ALA A 74 -6.79 -5.61 -5.78
C ALA A 74 -8.09 -4.88 -6.13
N GLY A 75 -8.49 -3.87 -5.35
CA GLY A 75 -9.70 -3.07 -5.61
C GLY A 75 -11.01 -3.84 -5.47
N MET A 76 -11.00 -4.99 -4.80
CA MET A 76 -12.18 -5.84 -4.65
C MET A 76 -13.12 -5.30 -3.56
N ASP A 77 -14.43 -5.54 -3.69
CA ASP A 77 -15.34 -5.38 -2.57
C ASP A 77 -15.18 -6.54 -1.56
N VAL A 78 -15.79 -6.41 -0.37
CA VAL A 78 -15.69 -7.45 0.68
C VAL A 78 -16.18 -8.81 0.20
N LYS A 79 -17.24 -8.82 -0.58
CA LYS A 79 -17.88 -10.06 -1.07
C LYS A 79 -17.02 -10.71 -2.14
N GLU A 80 -16.52 -9.94 -3.08
CA GLU A 80 -15.58 -10.40 -4.11
C GLU A 80 -14.31 -10.97 -3.48
N ALA A 81 -13.73 -10.27 -2.49
CA ALA A 81 -12.55 -10.72 -1.78
C ALA A 81 -12.76 -12.05 -1.05
N VAL A 82 -13.91 -12.23 -0.38
CA VAL A 82 -14.24 -13.50 0.29
C VAL A 82 -14.36 -14.63 -0.74
N PHE A 83 -15.10 -14.43 -1.83
CA PHE A 83 -15.26 -15.46 -2.85
C PHE A 83 -13.96 -15.78 -3.57
N TRP A 84 -13.15 -14.78 -3.85
CA TRP A 84 -11.82 -14.97 -4.42
C TRP A 84 -10.92 -15.83 -3.51
N LEU A 85 -10.94 -15.56 -2.20
CA LEU A 85 -10.16 -16.36 -1.22
C LEU A 85 -10.67 -17.80 -1.12
N LEU A 86 -11.97 -18.02 -1.18
CA LEU A 86 -12.55 -19.36 -1.20
C LEU A 86 -12.12 -20.14 -2.45
N ASP A 87 -12.20 -19.50 -3.62
CA ASP A 87 -11.75 -20.10 -4.88
C ASP A 87 -10.26 -20.39 -4.85
N PHE A 88 -9.45 -19.47 -4.34
CA PHE A 88 -8.01 -19.62 -4.15
C PHE A 88 -7.63 -20.84 -3.29
N THR A 89 -8.47 -21.21 -2.31
CA THR A 89 -8.28 -22.43 -1.50
C THR A 89 -8.81 -23.69 -2.16
N GLY A 90 -9.47 -23.60 -3.30
CA GLY A 90 -10.17 -24.70 -3.94
C GLY A 90 -11.46 -25.11 -3.22
N TYR A 91 -12.00 -24.25 -2.36
CA TYR A 91 -13.27 -24.49 -1.67
C TYR A 91 -14.42 -24.56 -2.67
N LYS A 92 -14.95 -25.77 -2.87
CA LYS A 92 -16.14 -25.97 -3.73
C LYS A 92 -17.39 -25.68 -2.92
N ARG A 93 -18.02 -24.56 -3.23
CA ARG A 93 -19.36 -24.26 -2.71
C ARG A 93 -20.36 -25.25 -3.30
N LEU A 94 -21.05 -25.99 -2.45
CA LEU A 94 -22.20 -26.80 -2.87
C LEU A 94 -23.35 -25.84 -3.22
N GLU A 95 -23.52 -25.64 -4.52
CA GLU A 95 -24.62 -24.95 -5.21
C GLU A 95 -24.80 -23.42 -5.09
N SER A 96 -24.51 -22.78 -6.19
CA SER A 96 -25.55 -22.22 -7.09
C SER A 96 -24.88 -21.90 -8.44
N LYS A 97 -25.48 -22.45 -9.50
CA LYS A 97 -25.22 -22.07 -10.89
C LYS A 97 -25.52 -20.59 -11.03
N GLU A 98 -24.50 -19.78 -11.11
CA GLU A 98 -24.54 -18.51 -11.84
C GLU A 98 -23.12 -17.94 -11.96
N THR A 99 -22.74 -17.85 -13.23
CA THR A 99 -21.70 -17.00 -13.79
C THR A 99 -20.25 -17.24 -13.35
N LEU A 100 -19.57 -18.03 -14.15
CA LEU A 100 -18.14 -17.89 -14.43
C LEU A 100 -17.88 -16.41 -14.81
N HIS A 101 -17.57 -15.59 -13.82
CA HIS A 101 -16.87 -14.36 -14.09
C HIS A 101 -15.45 -14.77 -14.46
N GLY A 102 -15.09 -14.45 -15.69
CA GLY A 102 -13.76 -14.72 -16.22
C GLY A 102 -12.71 -14.32 -15.20
N VAL A 103 -11.69 -15.18 -15.09
CA VAL A 103 -10.46 -14.86 -14.38
C VAL A 103 -9.95 -13.55 -14.97
N ILE A 104 -10.28 -12.44 -14.33
CA ILE A 104 -9.56 -11.20 -14.54
C ILE A 104 -8.23 -11.46 -13.88
N LEU A 105 -7.27 -11.93 -14.69
CA LEU A 105 -5.88 -11.74 -14.31
C LEU A 105 -5.75 -10.24 -13.99
N PRO A 106 -5.42 -9.85 -12.76
CA PRO A 106 -5.12 -8.46 -12.51
C PRO A 106 -3.92 -8.14 -13.39
N ASN A 107 -4.20 -7.50 -14.52
CA ASN A 107 -3.17 -6.80 -15.24
C ASN A 107 -2.47 -5.94 -14.22
N GLY A 108 -1.17 -6.19 -14.09
CA GLY A 108 -0.32 -5.68 -13.07
C GLY A 108 -0.70 -4.29 -12.59
N ILE A 109 -0.62 -4.12 -11.28
CA ILE A 109 -0.69 -2.85 -10.58
C ILE A 109 -1.69 -1.94 -11.30
N ALA A 110 -2.94 -1.90 -10.83
CA ALA A 110 -3.82 -0.80 -11.22
C ALA A 110 -2.94 0.44 -11.06
N ALA A 111 -2.54 1.00 -12.19
CA ALA A 111 -1.83 2.24 -12.17
C ALA A 111 -2.77 3.13 -11.35
N GLU A 112 -2.39 3.45 -10.12
CA GLU A 112 -2.94 4.63 -9.46
C GLU A 112 -2.96 5.61 -10.62
N GLU A 113 -4.14 6.11 -11.00
CA GLU A 113 -4.22 7.17 -11.98
C GLU A 113 -3.10 8.09 -11.60
N ARG A 114 -2.08 8.15 -12.43
CA ARG A 114 -0.91 8.99 -12.15
C ARG A 114 -1.49 10.38 -12.11
N LYS A 115 -1.91 10.79 -10.91
CA LYS A 115 -2.23 12.19 -10.66
C LYS A 115 -1.00 12.90 -11.15
N GLU A 116 -1.16 13.71 -12.18
CA GLU A 116 -0.08 14.47 -12.76
C GLU A 116 0.65 15.12 -11.60
N PHE A 117 1.94 14.82 -11.46
CA PHE A 117 2.71 15.30 -10.32
C PHE A 117 2.83 16.82 -10.48
N VAL A 118 2.01 17.53 -9.74
CA VAL A 118 2.06 19.00 -9.67
C VAL A 118 3.05 19.36 -8.57
N LEU A 119 4.12 20.03 -8.96
CA LEU A 119 5.08 20.58 -7.99
C LEU A 119 4.36 21.53 -7.03
N PRO A 120 4.61 21.46 -5.71
CA PRO A 120 4.07 22.40 -4.76
C PRO A 120 4.48 23.83 -5.11
N GLU A 121 3.59 24.80 -4.85
CA GLU A 121 3.90 26.20 -5.04
C GLU A 121 5.03 26.66 -4.12
N TYR A 122 5.95 27.46 -4.64
CA TYR A 122 7.02 28.06 -3.88
C TYR A 122 6.48 29.05 -2.84
N ALA A 123 7.00 29.02 -1.62
CA ALA A 123 6.56 29.87 -0.51
C ALA A 123 6.95 31.35 -0.64
N GLY A 124 7.75 31.73 -1.63
CA GLY A 124 8.30 33.06 -1.78
C GLY A 124 9.52 33.35 -0.91
N SER A 125 9.86 32.47 0.01
CA SER A 125 11.03 32.53 0.90
C SER A 125 11.54 31.13 1.18
N ASN A 126 12.83 30.97 1.41
CA ASN A 126 13.47 29.73 1.83
C ASN A 126 14.00 29.80 3.27
N ALA A 127 13.45 30.69 4.11
CA ALA A 127 13.96 30.93 5.46
C ALA A 127 13.88 29.69 6.37
N TYR A 128 12.76 28.97 6.36
CA TYR A 128 12.60 27.74 7.14
C TYR A 128 13.49 26.62 6.62
N LEU A 129 13.63 26.51 5.31
CA LEU A 129 14.53 25.56 4.65
C LEU A 129 15.96 25.77 5.14
N TYR A 130 16.48 26.99 5.10
CA TYR A 130 17.84 27.29 5.59
C TYR A 130 17.96 27.04 7.08
N ASN A 131 16.99 27.45 7.89
CA ASN A 131 17.01 27.21 9.32
C ASN A 131 17.06 25.70 9.63
N TYR A 132 16.26 24.90 8.93
CA TYR A 132 16.23 23.47 9.12
C TYR A 132 17.52 22.77 8.65
N LEU A 133 17.93 23.02 7.41
CA LEU A 133 19.05 22.30 6.82
C LEU A 133 20.41 22.75 7.36
N VAL A 134 20.61 24.04 7.52
CA VAL A 134 21.90 24.58 7.98
C VAL A 134 21.99 24.54 9.50
N ASN A 135 20.99 25.09 10.22
CA ASN A 135 21.11 25.27 11.67
C ASN A 135 20.76 24.00 12.46
N GLN A 136 19.76 23.23 12.02
CA GLN A 136 19.34 22.04 12.76
C GLN A 136 20.02 20.75 12.26
N ARG A 137 20.25 20.64 10.94
CA ARG A 137 20.87 19.45 10.33
C ARG A 137 22.37 19.59 10.13
N GLY A 138 22.94 20.80 10.24
CA GLY A 138 24.36 21.05 10.11
C GLY A 138 24.91 20.88 8.69
N ILE A 139 24.06 21.00 7.68
CA ILE A 139 24.49 20.92 6.28
C ILE A 139 25.18 22.23 5.91
N ALA A 140 26.35 22.16 5.26
CA ALA A 140 27.08 23.33 4.83
C ALA A 140 26.22 24.24 3.94
N LYS A 141 26.20 25.54 4.24
CA LYS A 141 25.36 26.52 3.56
C LYS A 141 25.58 26.52 2.05
N GLU A 142 26.81 26.36 1.61
CA GLU A 142 27.23 26.34 0.21
C GLU A 142 26.54 25.20 -0.57
N VAL A 143 26.34 24.04 0.08
CA VAL A 143 25.64 22.90 -0.50
C VAL A 143 24.15 23.23 -0.68
N VAL A 144 23.52 23.81 0.35
CA VAL A 144 22.12 24.22 0.28
C VAL A 144 21.93 25.28 -0.80
N ASP A 145 22.81 26.29 -0.85
CA ASP A 145 22.80 27.36 -1.85
C ASP A 145 22.86 26.80 -3.29
N TYR A 146 23.68 25.77 -3.50
CA TYR A 146 23.81 25.12 -4.81
C TYR A 146 22.46 24.53 -5.27
N PHE A 147 21.78 23.76 -4.43
CA PHE A 147 20.53 23.12 -4.78
C PHE A 147 19.37 24.11 -4.88
N VAL A 148 19.35 25.16 -4.07
CA VAL A 148 18.35 26.22 -4.17
C VAL A 148 18.51 27.00 -5.48
N LYS A 149 19.74 27.36 -5.85
CA LYS A 149 20.03 28.02 -7.13
C LYS A 149 19.71 27.16 -8.35
N ALA A 150 19.89 25.84 -8.23
CA ALA A 150 19.52 24.88 -9.26
C ALA A 150 18.00 24.65 -9.39
N GLY A 151 17.18 25.25 -8.51
CA GLY A 151 15.74 25.06 -8.50
C GLY A 151 15.28 23.65 -8.07
N ILE A 152 16.19 22.85 -7.52
CA ILE A 152 15.91 21.47 -7.09
C ILE A 152 15.37 21.44 -5.66
N LEU A 153 15.72 22.43 -4.87
CA LEU A 153 15.36 22.56 -3.47
C LEU A 153 14.68 23.90 -3.21
N TYR A 154 13.48 23.86 -2.66
CA TYR A 154 12.70 25.06 -2.32
C TYR A 154 11.69 24.76 -1.21
N GLU A 155 11.24 25.79 -0.53
CA GLU A 155 10.22 25.68 0.52
C GLU A 155 8.82 25.75 -0.08
N ALA A 156 7.97 24.76 0.25
CA ALA A 156 6.60 24.71 -0.23
C ALA A 156 5.65 25.58 0.63
N LYS A 157 4.74 26.31 -0.03
CA LYS A 157 3.86 27.30 0.57
C LYS A 157 2.95 26.79 1.69
N ASN A 158 2.42 25.58 1.54
CA ASN A 158 1.35 25.10 2.41
C ASN A 158 1.83 24.34 3.65
N TYR A 159 3.04 23.76 3.63
CA TYR A 159 3.52 22.86 4.68
C TYR A 159 4.93 23.15 5.16
N HIS A 160 5.59 24.17 4.64
CA HIS A 160 7.01 24.46 4.87
C HIS A 160 7.91 23.22 4.67
N ASN A 161 7.47 22.29 3.81
CA ASN A 161 8.25 21.12 3.45
C ASN A 161 9.40 21.52 2.52
N VAL A 162 10.50 20.81 2.70
CA VAL A 162 11.75 20.99 1.95
C VAL A 162 11.98 19.78 1.07
#